data_4fef0e30952865685806ac9f6eb3b260
#
_entry.id   4fef0e30952865685806ac9f6eb3b260
#
_cell.length_a   1.000
_cell.length_b   1.000
_cell.length_c   1.000
_cell.angle_alpha   90.00
_cell.angle_beta   90.00
_cell.angle_gamma   90.00
#
_symmetry.space_group_name_H-M   'P 1'
#
loop_
_entity.id
_entity.type
_entity.pdbx_description
1 polymer ?
#
loop_
_entity_poly.entity_id
_entity_poly.type
_entity_poly.pdbx_seq_one_letter_code
_entity_poly.pdbx_strand_id
1 'polypeptide(L)'
;LAGDRVKQVKKRTWLMPQEVEVWYVLPALRRELALAMIRKELPQKQIAKMLGVTEPAITQYKLKNSKRARGDQVEIPGDFMPEIEKAADKMTRAWSDQPSPEVFHETMTREVNRLIKALRQAGVICGIHREHCHGVKEDCGAC
;
A
#
# COMPACT_ATOMS: atom_id res chain seq x y z
N LEU A 1 4.91 18.55 -23.27
CA LEU A 1 3.90 19.39 -22.69
C LEU A 1 4.14 19.62 -21.22
N ALA A 2 4.01 20.84 -20.83
CA ALA A 2 4.44 21.40 -19.54
C ALA A 2 3.70 20.82 -18.31
N GLY A 3 3.02 19.72 -18.43
CA GLY A 3 2.25 19.13 -17.34
C GLY A 3 2.89 17.94 -16.66
N ASP A 4 3.78 17.25 -17.32
CA ASP A 4 4.36 16.02 -16.77
C ASP A 4 5.75 16.30 -16.21
N ARG A 5 5.77 17.00 -15.10
CA ARG A 5 6.94 16.90 -14.23
C ARG A 5 6.93 15.50 -13.67
N VAL A 6 7.64 14.60 -14.35
CA VAL A 6 8.08 13.36 -13.71
C VAL A 6 8.75 13.80 -12.41
N LYS A 7 8.12 13.49 -11.28
CA LYS A 7 8.77 13.73 -9.99
C LYS A 7 10.09 13.01 -10.03
N GLN A 8 11.20 13.76 -10.08
CA GLN A 8 12.50 13.16 -9.98
C GLN A 8 12.59 12.50 -8.61
N VAL A 9 12.55 11.18 -8.61
CA VAL A 9 12.73 10.40 -7.39
C VAL A 9 14.18 10.55 -6.98
N LYS A 10 14.41 11.13 -5.80
CA LYS A 10 15.73 11.22 -5.22
C LYS A 10 16.15 9.82 -4.76
N LYS A 11 17.10 9.23 -5.49
CA LYS A 11 17.64 7.92 -5.14
C LYS A 11 18.49 7.97 -3.88
N ARG A 12 18.34 6.96 -3.05
CA ARG A 12 19.16 6.76 -1.85
C ARG A 12 20.23 5.71 -2.12
N THR A 13 21.32 5.77 -1.36
CA THR A 13 22.38 4.77 -1.40
C THR A 13 22.07 3.68 -0.36
N TRP A 14 22.25 2.42 -0.76
CA TRP A 14 22.11 1.26 0.15
C TRP A 14 20.73 1.09 0.80
N LEU A 15 19.67 1.51 0.10
CA LEU A 15 18.31 1.23 0.51
C LEU A 15 18.02 -0.27 0.37
N MET A 16 17.57 -0.90 1.44
CA MET A 16 17.22 -2.33 1.41
C MET A 16 15.77 -2.53 0.91
N PRO A 17 15.45 -3.67 0.29
CA PRO A 17 14.07 -3.96 -0.13
C PRO A 17 13.05 -3.86 1.00
N GLN A 18 13.43 -4.23 2.21
CA GLN A 18 12.56 -4.12 3.37
C GLN A 18 12.22 -2.67 3.71
N GLU A 19 13.17 -1.75 3.50
CA GLU A 19 12.91 -0.31 3.66
C GLU A 19 11.97 0.21 2.58
N VAL A 20 12.09 -0.30 1.35
CA VAL A 20 11.14 -0.02 0.27
C VAL A 20 9.72 -0.45 0.66
N GLU A 21 9.60 -1.64 1.25
CA GLU A 21 8.29 -2.14 1.72
C GLU A 21 7.68 -1.20 2.77
N VAL A 22 8.47 -0.77 3.76
CA VAL A 22 8.01 0.07 4.86
C VAL A 22 7.68 1.49 4.40
N TRP A 23 8.52 2.08 3.56
CA TRP A 23 8.40 3.50 3.22
C TRP A 23 7.47 3.76 2.04
N TYR A 24 7.31 2.80 1.14
CA TYR A 24 6.56 3.00 -0.11
C TYR A 24 5.39 2.03 -0.27
N VAL A 25 5.62 0.75 -0.04
CA VAL A 25 4.63 -0.30 -0.35
C VAL A 25 3.52 -0.32 0.70
N LEU A 26 3.85 -0.34 1.98
CA LEU A 26 2.84 -0.35 3.05
C LEU A 26 1.92 0.88 3.00
N PRO A 27 2.45 2.12 2.84
CA PRO A 27 1.57 3.27 2.67
C PRO A 27 0.65 3.16 1.46
N ALA A 28 1.15 2.67 0.33
CA ALA A 28 0.35 2.47 -0.87
C ALA A 28 -0.74 1.41 -0.66
N LEU A 29 -0.42 0.31 0.02
CA LEU A 29 -1.40 -0.73 0.34
C LEU A 29 -2.49 -0.21 1.30
N ARG A 30 -2.13 0.55 2.31
CA ARG A 30 -3.11 1.18 3.20
C ARG A 30 -4.06 2.08 2.43
N ARG A 31 -3.54 2.88 1.53
CA ARG A 31 -4.34 3.73 0.65
C ARG A 31 -5.32 2.90 -0.18
N GLU A 32 -4.84 1.88 -0.87
CA GLU A 32 -5.69 1.05 -1.72
C GLU A 32 -6.73 0.26 -0.92
N LEU A 33 -6.37 -0.25 0.24
CA LEU A 33 -7.32 -0.90 1.15
C LEU A 33 -8.38 0.07 1.64
N ALA A 34 -7.98 1.29 2.02
CA ALA A 34 -8.91 2.34 2.43
C ALA A 34 -9.89 2.69 1.31
N LEU A 35 -9.41 2.85 0.08
CA LEU A 35 -10.25 3.14 -1.07
C LEU A 35 -11.22 1.99 -1.37
N ALA A 36 -10.77 0.74 -1.23
CA ALA A 36 -11.63 -0.42 -1.37
C ALA A 36 -12.76 -0.44 -0.33
N MET A 37 -12.44 -0.09 0.91
CA MET A 37 -13.41 -0.01 2.00
C MET A 37 -14.39 1.15 1.80
N ILE A 38 -13.95 2.28 1.25
CA ILE A 38 -14.80 3.41 0.88
C ILE A 38 -15.80 2.97 -0.19
N ARG A 39 -15.36 2.22 -1.20
CA ARG A 39 -16.26 1.69 -2.23
C ARG A 39 -17.32 0.74 -1.65
N LYS A 40 -17.06 0.14 -0.51
CA LYS A 40 -18.02 -0.70 0.23
C LYS A 40 -18.89 0.10 1.20
N GLU A 41 -18.79 1.43 1.14
CA GLU A 41 -19.58 2.35 1.94
C GLU A 41 -19.34 2.25 3.46
N LEU A 42 -18.15 1.80 3.88
CA LEU A 42 -17.78 1.83 5.29
C LEU A 42 -17.55 3.27 5.76
N PRO A 43 -17.94 3.60 7.00
CA PRO A 43 -17.65 4.93 7.55
C PRO A 43 -16.15 5.20 7.67
N GLN A 44 -15.72 6.41 7.32
CA GLN A 44 -14.31 6.79 7.39
C GLN A 44 -13.70 6.60 8.78
N LYS A 45 -14.46 6.87 9.82
CA LYS A 45 -14.02 6.67 11.20
C LYS A 45 -13.66 5.21 11.47
N GLN A 46 -14.48 4.29 10.96
CA GLN A 46 -14.23 2.86 11.08
C GLN A 46 -13.00 2.43 10.30
N ILE A 47 -12.87 2.90 9.06
CA ILE A 47 -11.71 2.59 8.21
C ILE A 47 -10.42 3.09 8.87
N ALA A 48 -10.44 4.28 9.42
CA ALA A 48 -9.29 4.86 10.13
C ALA A 48 -8.85 3.96 11.29
N LYS A 49 -9.79 3.48 12.09
CA LYS A 49 -9.51 2.53 13.18
C LYS A 49 -8.94 1.21 12.67
N MET A 50 -9.54 0.65 11.63
CA MET A 50 -9.11 -0.62 11.05
C MET A 50 -7.68 -0.56 10.52
N LEU A 51 -7.33 0.52 9.86
CA LEU A 51 -6.02 0.64 9.20
C LEU A 51 -4.97 1.34 10.04
N GLY A 52 -5.32 1.81 11.24
CA GLY A 52 -4.40 2.50 12.11
C GLY A 52 -3.93 3.84 11.54
N VAL A 53 -4.82 4.55 10.85
CA VAL A 53 -4.56 5.87 10.27
C VAL A 53 -5.56 6.89 10.80
N THR A 54 -5.33 8.17 10.51
CA THR A 54 -6.26 9.24 10.91
C THR A 54 -7.37 9.42 9.88
N GLU A 55 -8.52 9.99 10.30
CA GLU A 55 -9.58 10.32 9.34
C GLU A 55 -9.13 11.33 8.28
N PRO A 56 -8.35 12.39 8.62
CA PRO A 56 -7.77 13.25 7.60
C PRO A 56 -6.92 12.50 6.56
N ALA A 57 -6.20 11.45 6.96
CA ALA A 57 -5.45 10.62 6.01
C ALA A 57 -6.39 9.94 5.02
N ILE A 58 -7.53 9.42 5.47
CA ILE A 58 -8.54 8.82 4.59
C ILE A 58 -9.07 9.86 3.59
N THR A 59 -9.33 11.08 4.04
CA THR A 59 -9.77 12.18 3.17
C THR A 59 -8.70 12.47 2.11
N GLN A 60 -7.43 12.47 2.48
CA GLN A 60 -6.31 12.65 1.56
C GLN A 60 -6.25 11.55 0.50
N TYR A 61 -6.52 10.32 0.88
CA TYR A 61 -6.51 9.18 -0.06
C TYR A 61 -7.56 9.32 -1.17
N LYS A 62 -8.69 9.98 -0.88
CA LYS A 62 -9.74 10.24 -1.88
C LYS A 62 -9.34 11.27 -2.92
N LEU A 63 -8.37 12.13 -2.61
CA LEU A 63 -7.94 13.20 -3.47
C LEU A 63 -6.89 12.68 -4.45
N LYS A 64 -7.26 12.56 -5.72
CA LYS A 64 -6.31 12.24 -6.78
C LYS A 64 -5.28 13.36 -6.88
N ASN A 65 -4.02 12.99 -7.06
CA ASN A 65 -2.90 13.91 -7.18
C ASN A 65 -2.64 14.77 -5.93
N SER A 66 -3.05 14.29 -4.77
CA SER A 66 -2.68 14.90 -3.51
C SER A 66 -1.16 14.83 -3.33
N LYS A 67 -0.54 15.99 -3.07
CA LYS A 67 0.92 16.10 -2.95
C LYS A 67 1.48 15.48 -1.68
N ARG A 68 0.65 14.95 -0.80
CA ARG A 68 1.07 14.67 0.57
C ARG A 68 0.83 13.29 1.10
N ALA A 69 -0.02 12.53 0.47
CA ALA A 69 -0.27 11.18 0.95
C ALA A 69 0.96 10.32 0.67
N ARG A 70 1.49 9.68 1.68
CA ARG A 70 2.62 8.76 1.51
C ARG A 70 2.33 7.67 0.49
N GLY A 71 1.08 7.23 0.43
CA GLY A 71 0.63 6.23 -0.54
C GLY A 71 0.66 6.68 -1.99
N ASP A 72 0.84 7.98 -2.27
CA ASP A 72 0.90 8.52 -3.64
C ASP A 72 2.30 8.45 -4.24
N GLN A 73 3.30 8.02 -3.49
CA GLN A 73 4.68 7.95 -3.98
C GLN A 73 4.93 6.78 -4.91
N VAL A 74 4.13 5.72 -4.79
CA VAL A 74 4.17 4.57 -5.69
C VAL A 74 2.76 4.13 -6.00
N GLU A 75 2.57 3.54 -7.18
CA GLU A 75 1.30 2.97 -7.58
C GLU A 75 1.36 1.45 -7.51
N ILE A 76 0.33 0.86 -6.93
CA ILE A 76 0.14 -0.58 -6.99
C ILE A 76 -0.43 -0.90 -8.37
N PRO A 77 0.17 -1.83 -9.14
CA PRO A 77 -0.34 -2.18 -10.45
C PRO A 77 -1.80 -2.62 -10.40
N GLY A 78 -2.56 -2.24 -11.43
CA GLY A 78 -4.00 -2.53 -11.50
C GLY A 78 -4.34 -4.01 -11.43
N ASP A 79 -3.43 -4.89 -11.84
CA ASP A 79 -3.59 -6.34 -11.77
C ASP A 79 -3.79 -6.86 -10.34
N PHE A 80 -3.35 -6.10 -9.35
CA PHE A 80 -3.49 -6.46 -7.93
C PHE A 80 -4.80 -5.96 -7.31
N MET A 81 -5.58 -5.16 -8.02
CA MET A 81 -6.83 -4.62 -7.47
C MET A 81 -7.82 -5.71 -7.03
N PRO A 82 -8.02 -6.83 -7.77
CA PRO A 82 -8.86 -7.92 -7.29
C PRO A 82 -8.36 -8.51 -5.96
N GLU A 83 -7.06 -8.64 -5.79
CA GLU A 83 -6.48 -9.16 -4.54
C GLU A 83 -6.64 -8.18 -3.37
N ILE A 84 -6.54 -6.88 -3.65
CA ILE A 84 -6.78 -5.84 -2.65
C ILE A 84 -8.25 -5.84 -2.24
N GLU A 85 -9.18 -5.98 -3.17
CA GLU A 85 -10.61 -6.08 -2.87
C GLU A 85 -10.92 -7.30 -2.00
N LYS A 86 -10.33 -8.45 -2.29
CA LYS A 86 -10.46 -9.66 -1.46
C LYS A 86 -9.93 -9.45 -0.05
N ALA A 87 -8.76 -8.82 0.07
CA ALA A 87 -8.17 -8.51 1.37
C ALA A 87 -9.07 -7.57 2.18
N ALA A 88 -9.59 -6.52 1.55
CA ALA A 88 -10.53 -5.59 2.17
C ALA A 88 -11.80 -6.29 2.65
N ASP A 89 -12.34 -7.22 1.85
CA ASP A 89 -13.51 -8.02 2.23
C ASP A 89 -13.24 -8.87 3.48
N LYS A 90 -12.13 -9.57 3.50
CA LYS A 90 -11.74 -10.41 4.64
C LYS A 90 -11.53 -9.59 5.90
N MET A 91 -10.88 -8.45 5.78
CA MET A 91 -10.64 -7.53 6.90
C MET A 91 -11.95 -6.97 7.43
N THR A 92 -12.84 -6.54 6.55
CA THR A 92 -14.15 -6.01 6.92
C THR A 92 -15.00 -7.05 7.64
N ARG A 93 -15.01 -8.28 7.15
CA ARG A 93 -15.73 -9.38 7.82
C ARG A 93 -15.15 -9.69 9.19
N ALA A 94 -13.82 -9.74 9.30
CA ALA A 94 -13.16 -9.98 10.58
C ALA A 94 -13.49 -8.89 11.59
N TRP A 95 -13.61 -7.65 11.16
CA TRP A 95 -14.00 -6.53 12.02
C TRP A 95 -15.45 -6.67 12.49
N SER A 96 -16.36 -7.09 11.61
CA SER A 96 -17.80 -7.18 11.92
C SER A 96 -18.16 -8.43 12.73
N ASP A 97 -17.58 -9.58 12.39
CA ASP A 97 -17.95 -10.87 12.96
C ASP A 97 -17.27 -11.15 14.29
N GLN A 98 -16.08 -10.62 14.47
CA GLN A 98 -15.25 -10.85 15.65
C GLN A 98 -14.77 -9.51 16.19
N PRO A 99 -15.43 -8.95 17.20
CA PRO A 99 -15.04 -7.64 17.73
C PRO A 99 -13.75 -7.65 18.52
N SER A 100 -12.97 -8.72 18.46
CA SER A 100 -11.66 -8.80 19.08
C SER A 100 -10.63 -8.07 18.24
N PRO A 101 -9.96 -7.02 18.76
CA PRO A 101 -8.89 -6.36 18.04
C PRO A 101 -7.75 -7.29 17.63
N GLU A 102 -7.47 -8.30 18.44
CA GLU A 102 -6.41 -9.27 18.19
C GLU A 102 -6.72 -10.12 16.97
N VAL A 103 -7.94 -10.61 16.83
CA VAL A 103 -8.37 -11.41 15.67
C VAL A 103 -8.36 -10.58 14.40
N PHE A 104 -8.83 -9.35 14.48
CA PHE A 104 -8.76 -8.44 13.34
C PHE A 104 -7.31 -8.16 12.92
N HIS A 105 -6.45 -7.87 13.89
CA HIS A 105 -5.04 -7.58 13.62
C HIS A 105 -4.33 -8.78 12.99
N GLU A 106 -4.63 -9.98 13.44
CA GLU A 106 -4.10 -11.21 12.82
C GLU A 106 -4.54 -11.33 11.36
N THR A 107 -5.82 -11.11 11.08
CA THR A 107 -6.36 -11.14 9.71
C THR A 107 -5.70 -10.08 8.83
N MET A 108 -5.58 -8.86 9.31
CA MET A 108 -4.92 -7.78 8.59
C MET A 108 -3.45 -8.14 8.29
N THR A 109 -2.74 -8.65 9.30
CA THR A 109 -1.34 -9.06 9.14
C THR A 109 -1.20 -10.13 8.07
N ARG A 110 -2.06 -11.14 8.11
CA ARG A 110 -2.04 -12.22 7.12
C ARG A 110 -2.30 -11.71 5.71
N GLU A 111 -3.29 -10.85 5.54
CA GLU A 111 -3.65 -10.32 4.23
C GLU A 111 -2.59 -9.38 3.68
N VAL A 112 -2.04 -8.50 4.50
CA VAL A 112 -0.98 -7.59 4.08
C VAL A 112 0.29 -8.37 3.70
N ASN A 113 0.66 -9.37 4.49
CA ASN A 113 1.81 -10.24 4.19
C ASN A 113 1.60 -10.98 2.86
N ARG A 114 0.39 -11.47 2.61
CA ARG A 114 0.06 -12.13 1.35
C ARG A 114 0.20 -11.20 0.16
N LEU A 115 -0.27 -9.97 0.29
CA LEU A 115 -0.16 -8.95 -0.76
C LEU A 115 1.30 -8.58 -1.02
N ILE A 116 2.09 -8.38 0.03
CA ILE A 116 3.52 -8.04 -0.11
C ILE A 116 4.26 -9.20 -0.79
N LYS A 117 3.98 -10.43 -0.41
CA LYS A 117 4.57 -11.61 -1.04
C LYS A 117 4.26 -11.67 -2.53
N ALA A 118 3.00 -11.42 -2.90
CA ALA A 118 2.58 -11.40 -4.30
C ALA A 118 3.28 -10.28 -5.08
N LEU A 119 3.38 -9.10 -4.51
CA LEU A 119 4.09 -7.97 -5.12
C LEU A 119 5.58 -8.26 -5.29
N ARG A 120 6.19 -8.93 -4.32
CA ARG A 120 7.59 -9.34 -4.39
C ARG A 120 7.80 -10.35 -5.52
N GLN A 121 6.96 -11.38 -5.59
CA GLN A 121 7.04 -12.42 -6.61
C GLN A 121 6.82 -11.88 -8.03
N ALA A 122 6.00 -10.84 -8.17
CA ALA A 122 5.74 -10.19 -9.46
C ALA A 122 6.82 -9.17 -9.85
N GLY A 123 7.85 -8.98 -9.02
CA GLY A 123 8.93 -8.04 -9.31
C GLY A 123 8.60 -6.57 -9.06
N VAL A 124 7.45 -6.27 -8.46
CA VAL A 124 7.01 -4.89 -8.21
C VAL A 124 7.93 -4.21 -7.19
N ILE A 125 8.27 -4.92 -6.11
CA ILE A 125 9.15 -4.37 -5.08
C ILE A 125 10.55 -4.14 -5.62
N CYS A 126 11.08 -5.05 -6.43
CA CYS A 126 12.37 -4.88 -7.10
C CYS A 126 12.36 -3.66 -8.03
N GLY A 127 11.27 -3.44 -8.75
CA GLY A 127 11.11 -2.26 -9.61
C GLY A 127 11.16 -0.96 -8.82
N ILE A 128 10.44 -0.88 -7.72
CA ILE A 128 10.45 0.29 -6.83
C ILE A 128 11.85 0.48 -6.23
N HIS A 129 12.49 -0.60 -5.84
CA HIS A 129 13.84 -0.58 -5.29
C HIS A 129 14.83 0.05 -6.28
N ARG A 130 14.79 -0.37 -7.55
CA ARG A 130 15.64 0.21 -8.60
C ARG A 130 15.38 1.70 -8.81
N GLU A 131 14.12 2.11 -8.76
CA GLU A 131 13.74 3.52 -8.94
C GLU A 131 14.24 4.41 -7.80
N HIS A 132 14.33 3.87 -6.60
CA HIS A 132 14.63 4.64 -5.39
C HIS A 132 16.02 4.42 -4.83
N CYS A 133 16.80 3.50 -5.38
CA CYS A 133 18.11 3.13 -4.86
C CYS A 133 19.17 3.11 -5.97
N HIS A 134 20.34 3.65 -5.67
CA HIS A 134 21.50 3.52 -6.54
C HIS A 134 22.09 2.11 -6.44
N GLY A 135 22.66 1.63 -7.53
CA GLY A 135 23.45 0.39 -7.53
C GLY A 135 22.65 -0.90 -7.56
N VAL A 136 21.34 -0.85 -7.81
CA VAL A 136 20.54 -2.04 -8.01
C VAL A 136 20.63 -2.50 -9.46
N LYS A 137 21.04 -3.75 -9.68
CA LYS A 137 21.14 -4.33 -11.02
C LYS A 137 19.76 -4.54 -11.64
N GLU A 138 19.66 -4.37 -12.98
CA GLU A 138 18.39 -4.60 -13.69
C GLU A 138 17.87 -6.02 -13.53
N ASP A 139 18.78 -6.99 -13.48
CA ASP A 139 18.48 -8.41 -13.36
C ASP A 139 18.75 -8.94 -11.94
N CYS A 140 18.61 -8.11 -10.93
CA CYS A 140 18.85 -8.50 -9.56
C CYS A 140 17.91 -9.65 -9.14
N GLY A 141 18.49 -10.79 -8.77
CA GLY A 141 17.76 -11.98 -8.34
C GLY A 141 17.78 -12.22 -6.83
N ALA A 142 18.07 -11.18 -6.05
CA ALA A 142 18.26 -11.34 -4.61
C ALA A 142 16.96 -11.34 -3.79
N CYS A 143 15.84 -10.91 -4.39
CA CYS A 143 14.54 -10.88 -3.67
C CYS A 143 13.77 -12.19 -3.82
#